data_63c08b102d87ee7442575918dbdaf839
#
_entry.id   63c08b102d87ee7442575918dbdaf839
#
_cell.length_a   1.000
_cell.length_b   1.000
_cell.length_c   1.000
_cell.angle_alpha   90.00
_cell.angle_beta   90.00
_cell.angle_gamma   90.00
#
_symmetry.space_group_name_H-M   'P 1'
#
loop_
_entity.id
_entity.type
_entity.pdbx_description
1 polymer ?
#
loop_
_entity_poly.entity_id
_entity_poly.type
_entity_poly.pdbx_seq_one_letter_code
_entity_poly.pdbx_strand_id
1 'polypeptide(L)'
;TGSVTIFNPAPASDIKESDFKCIDYFTPNETEASFYLGKKVDSKTEIEEAAKTFLAKGVKNIVITLGPKGLYYANSDESFFIDVYSLKDEVIDTTGAGDAFNGAFAYALSNNLKIKDALEFSNKVAAISTTKAGAANSMPSINEVETY
;
A
#
# COMPACT_ATOMS: atom_id res chain seq x y z
N THR A 1 2.08 -18.17 15.50
CA THR A 1 0.85 -17.59 16.10
C THR A 1 -0.32 -17.50 15.12
N GLY A 2 -0.15 -17.67 13.82
CA GLY A 2 -1.23 -17.56 12.83
C GLY A 2 -1.68 -16.12 12.51
N SER A 3 -1.01 -15.11 13.07
CA SER A 3 -1.28 -13.70 12.76
C SER A 3 -0.64 -13.30 11.44
N VAL A 4 -1.33 -12.45 10.67
CA VAL A 4 -0.79 -11.82 9.45
C VAL A 4 -0.14 -10.49 9.82
N THR A 5 1.07 -10.25 9.33
CA THR A 5 1.81 -9.02 9.56
C THR A 5 1.73 -8.10 8.35
N ILE A 6 1.28 -6.85 8.56
CA ILE A 6 1.37 -5.77 7.58
C ILE A 6 2.37 -4.76 8.12
N PHE A 7 3.43 -4.50 7.37
CA PHE A 7 4.44 -3.53 7.75
C PHE A 7 4.44 -2.34 6.80
N ASN A 8 3.97 -1.20 7.32
CA ASN A 8 4.05 0.11 6.66
C ASN A 8 5.26 0.87 7.19
N PRO A 9 6.30 1.13 6.39
CA PRO A 9 7.55 1.74 6.84
C PRO A 9 7.50 3.29 6.84
N ALA A 10 6.47 3.87 7.40
CA ALA A 10 6.24 5.32 7.40
C ALA A 10 6.48 5.93 8.80
N PRO A 11 7.51 6.79 9.00
CA PRO A 11 8.61 7.08 8.07
C PRO A 11 9.60 5.92 7.95
N ALA A 12 10.29 5.82 6.81
CA ALA A 12 11.30 4.80 6.61
C ALA A 12 12.44 4.94 7.64
N SER A 13 12.83 3.83 8.23
CA SER A 13 13.92 3.72 9.20
C SER A 13 14.64 2.39 9.03
N ASP A 14 15.87 2.30 9.53
CA ASP A 14 16.65 1.08 9.40
C ASP A 14 15.96 -0.10 10.09
N ILE A 15 15.84 -1.20 9.35
CA ILE A 15 15.40 -2.50 9.86
C ILE A 15 16.48 -3.54 9.53
N LYS A 16 16.57 -4.57 10.34
CA LYS A 16 17.51 -5.67 10.07
C LYS A 16 17.05 -6.44 8.85
N GLU A 17 18.00 -6.83 8.01
CA GLU A 17 17.67 -7.62 6.80
C GLU A 17 16.97 -8.95 7.14
N SER A 18 17.27 -9.54 8.30
CA SER A 18 16.59 -10.73 8.81
C SER A 18 15.10 -10.53 9.06
N ASP A 19 14.66 -9.31 9.30
CA ASP A 19 13.29 -9.03 9.73
C ASP A 19 12.32 -9.01 8.53
N PHE A 20 12.82 -8.79 7.31
CA PHE A 20 12.01 -8.93 6.09
C PHE A 20 11.30 -10.29 5.97
N LYS A 21 11.91 -11.36 6.47
CA LYS A 21 11.32 -12.71 6.47
C LYS A 21 10.11 -12.87 7.39
N CYS A 22 9.90 -11.91 8.31
CA CYS A 22 8.78 -11.91 9.24
C CYS A 22 7.58 -11.09 8.71
N ILE A 23 7.72 -10.47 7.52
CA ILE A 23 6.72 -9.59 6.94
C ILE A 23 5.87 -10.37 5.94
N ASP A 24 4.57 -10.48 6.22
CA ASP A 24 3.64 -11.08 5.27
C ASP A 24 3.26 -10.09 4.16
N TYR A 25 3.02 -8.83 4.52
CA TYR A 25 2.75 -7.73 3.58
C TYR A 25 3.61 -6.52 3.90
N PHE A 26 4.45 -6.11 2.96
CA PHE A 26 5.27 -4.91 3.04
C PHE A 26 4.67 -3.83 2.14
N THR A 27 4.37 -2.65 2.71
CA THR A 27 3.58 -1.62 2.01
C THR A 27 4.29 -0.26 1.91
N PRO A 28 5.52 -0.19 1.35
CA PRO A 28 6.22 1.06 1.15
C PRO A 28 5.60 1.88 0.02
N ASN A 29 5.83 3.20 0.05
CA ASN A 29 5.70 4.05 -1.13
C ASN A 29 7.02 4.08 -1.94
N GLU A 30 7.05 4.81 -3.08
CA GLU A 30 8.23 4.94 -3.96
C GLU A 30 9.46 5.48 -3.20
N THR A 31 9.27 6.45 -2.30
CA THR A 31 10.35 7.05 -1.50
C THR A 31 10.90 6.07 -0.46
N GLU A 32 10.04 5.39 0.24
CA GLU A 32 10.40 4.38 1.25
C GLU A 32 11.08 3.18 0.59
N ALA A 33 10.57 2.71 -0.55
CA ALA A 33 11.22 1.66 -1.34
C ALA A 33 12.62 2.09 -1.78
N SER A 34 12.79 3.33 -2.22
CA SER A 34 14.08 3.90 -2.60
C SER A 34 15.06 3.95 -1.42
N PHE A 35 14.58 4.30 -0.22
CA PHE A 35 15.40 4.32 1.00
C PHE A 35 15.99 2.93 1.29
N TYR A 36 15.15 1.88 1.33
CA TYR A 36 15.62 0.53 1.66
C TYR A 36 16.52 -0.10 0.58
N LEU A 37 16.40 0.34 -0.66
CA LEU A 37 17.19 -0.19 -1.76
C LEU A 37 18.43 0.66 -2.08
N GLY A 38 18.54 1.85 -1.51
CA GLY A 38 19.64 2.77 -1.78
C GLY A 38 19.69 3.24 -3.24
N LYS A 39 18.57 3.13 -3.97
CA LYS A 39 18.43 3.54 -5.36
C LYS A 39 17.05 4.10 -5.64
N LYS A 40 16.93 4.95 -6.67
CA LYS A 40 15.64 5.52 -7.07
C LYS A 40 14.66 4.44 -7.54
N VAL A 41 13.38 4.62 -7.20
CA VAL A 41 12.26 3.75 -7.61
C VAL A 41 11.12 4.67 -8.04
N ASP A 42 11.00 4.97 -9.36
CA ASP A 42 9.96 5.86 -9.89
C ASP A 42 9.40 5.45 -11.26
N SER A 43 10.10 4.61 -12.01
CA SER A 43 9.62 4.03 -13.27
C SER A 43 8.99 2.66 -13.06
N LYS A 44 8.13 2.22 -13.98
CA LYS A 44 7.53 0.88 -13.93
C LYS A 44 8.56 -0.24 -13.77
N THR A 45 9.63 -0.17 -14.55
CA THR A 45 10.72 -1.17 -14.49
C THR A 45 11.40 -1.18 -13.13
N GLU A 46 11.71 0.00 -12.57
CA GLU A 46 12.35 0.10 -11.25
C GLU A 46 11.43 -0.38 -10.12
N ILE A 47 10.10 -0.14 -10.23
CA ILE A 47 9.09 -0.64 -9.29
C ILE A 47 9.05 -2.17 -9.32
N GLU A 48 9.03 -2.79 -10.50
CA GLU A 48 9.05 -4.25 -10.66
C GLU A 48 10.34 -4.87 -10.13
N GLU A 49 11.50 -4.24 -10.39
CA GLU A 49 12.80 -4.67 -9.84
C GLU A 49 12.88 -4.52 -8.33
N ALA A 50 12.34 -3.42 -7.78
CA ALA A 50 12.24 -3.19 -6.35
C ALA A 50 11.43 -4.29 -5.67
N ALA A 51 10.27 -4.62 -6.22
CA ALA A 51 9.42 -5.69 -5.71
C ALA A 51 10.15 -7.05 -5.72
N LYS A 52 10.81 -7.43 -6.82
CA LYS A 52 11.62 -8.65 -6.91
C LYS A 52 12.70 -8.68 -5.83
N THR A 53 13.35 -7.54 -5.57
CA THR A 53 14.39 -7.45 -4.54
C THR A 53 13.84 -7.67 -3.13
N PHE A 54 12.68 -7.08 -2.79
CA PHE A 54 12.05 -7.32 -1.49
C PHE A 54 11.56 -8.75 -1.31
N LEU A 55 11.00 -9.37 -2.35
CA LEU A 55 10.63 -10.79 -2.33
C LEU A 55 11.86 -11.67 -2.11
N ALA A 56 12.99 -11.36 -2.76
CA ALA A 56 14.25 -12.08 -2.56
C ALA A 56 14.82 -11.91 -1.12
N LYS A 57 14.52 -10.78 -0.44
CA LYS A 57 14.86 -10.57 0.97
C LYS A 57 13.97 -11.35 1.94
N GLY A 58 12.90 -11.95 1.45
CA GLY A 58 12.03 -12.85 2.22
C GLY A 58 10.65 -12.28 2.56
N VAL A 59 10.29 -11.07 2.10
CA VAL A 59 8.92 -10.55 2.14
C VAL A 59 8.01 -11.49 1.36
N LYS A 60 6.84 -11.83 1.88
CA LYS A 60 5.91 -12.72 1.16
C LYS A 60 5.09 -12.01 0.10
N ASN A 61 4.63 -10.78 0.40
CA ASN A 61 3.85 -9.95 -0.50
C ASN A 61 4.34 -8.50 -0.41
N ILE A 62 4.55 -7.87 -1.55
CA ILE A 62 4.94 -6.47 -1.65
C ILE A 62 3.82 -5.64 -2.30
N VAL A 63 3.48 -4.52 -1.68
CA VAL A 63 2.54 -3.52 -2.22
C VAL A 63 3.27 -2.19 -2.25
N ILE A 64 3.69 -1.72 -3.41
CA ILE A 64 4.31 -0.39 -3.56
C ILE A 64 3.21 0.60 -3.93
N THR A 65 2.92 1.54 -3.02
CA THR A 65 1.95 2.61 -3.29
C THR A 65 2.59 3.71 -4.12
N LEU A 66 1.86 4.18 -5.15
CA LEU A 66 2.37 5.07 -6.20
C LEU A 66 1.62 6.41 -6.25
N GLY A 67 0.93 6.76 -5.15
CA GLY A 67 0.12 7.98 -5.05
C GLY A 67 -0.91 8.06 -6.18
N PRO A 68 -0.88 9.14 -7.01
CA PRO A 68 -1.87 9.31 -8.09
C PRO A 68 -1.78 8.30 -9.23
N LYS A 69 -0.77 7.43 -9.22
CA LYS A 69 -0.62 6.35 -10.20
C LYS A 69 -1.20 5.01 -9.71
N GLY A 70 -1.73 4.96 -8.47
CA GLY A 70 -2.29 3.75 -7.89
C GLY A 70 -1.28 2.93 -7.08
N LEU A 71 -1.11 1.66 -7.40
CA LEU A 71 -0.18 0.77 -6.69
C LEU A 71 0.35 -0.35 -7.60
N TYR A 72 1.41 -0.99 -7.14
CA TYR A 72 1.93 -2.23 -7.68
C TYR A 72 1.95 -3.32 -6.61
N TYR A 73 1.45 -4.49 -6.95
CA TYR A 73 1.47 -5.68 -6.11
C TYR A 73 2.31 -6.78 -6.74
N ALA A 74 3.06 -7.52 -5.91
CA ALA A 74 3.72 -8.74 -6.31
C ALA A 74 3.89 -9.74 -5.15
N ASN A 75 3.84 -11.02 -5.47
CA ASN A 75 4.27 -12.13 -4.62
C ASN A 75 5.03 -13.17 -5.47
N SER A 76 5.20 -14.41 -4.98
CA SER A 76 5.86 -15.49 -5.73
C SER A 76 5.11 -15.93 -6.99
N ASP A 77 3.79 -15.74 -7.03
CA ASP A 77 2.90 -16.36 -8.00
C ASP A 77 2.37 -15.37 -9.04
N GLU A 78 2.13 -14.12 -8.63
CA GLU A 78 1.52 -13.12 -9.47
C GLU A 78 2.05 -11.71 -9.20
N SER A 79 1.90 -10.83 -10.19
CA SER A 79 2.16 -9.40 -10.04
C SER A 79 1.28 -8.59 -10.98
N PHE A 80 0.84 -7.40 -10.54
CA PHE A 80 0.02 -6.51 -11.33
C PHE A 80 0.02 -5.08 -10.80
N PHE A 81 -0.31 -4.13 -11.68
CA PHE A 81 -0.62 -2.75 -11.31
C PHE A 81 -2.13 -2.59 -11.11
N ILE A 82 -2.50 -1.73 -10.16
CA ILE A 82 -3.87 -1.23 -10.00
C ILE A 82 -3.80 0.29 -10.14
N ASP A 83 -4.55 0.85 -11.09
CA ASP A 83 -4.65 2.29 -11.27
C ASP A 83 -5.34 2.94 -10.05
N VAL A 84 -5.04 4.21 -9.81
CA VAL A 84 -5.70 4.96 -8.74
C VAL A 84 -7.22 4.95 -8.95
N TYR A 85 -7.97 4.86 -7.84
CA TYR A 85 -9.42 4.96 -7.90
C TYR A 85 -9.85 6.32 -8.45
N SER A 86 -10.74 6.32 -9.45
CA SER A 86 -11.24 7.54 -10.09
C SER A 86 -12.20 8.26 -9.15
N LEU A 87 -11.75 9.39 -8.60
CA LEU A 87 -12.55 10.24 -7.73
C LEU A 87 -13.58 11.04 -8.52
N LYS A 88 -14.72 11.32 -7.89
CA LYS A 88 -15.71 12.29 -8.36
C LYS A 88 -15.39 13.71 -7.90
N ASP A 89 -14.74 13.82 -6.75
CA ASP A 89 -14.39 15.07 -6.08
C ASP A 89 -12.90 15.40 -6.27
N GLU A 90 -12.56 16.67 -6.02
CA GLU A 90 -11.18 17.13 -6.10
C GLU A 90 -10.33 16.63 -4.91
N VAL A 91 -9.05 16.38 -5.16
CA VAL A 91 -8.06 16.10 -4.11
C VAL A 91 -7.77 17.38 -3.35
N ILE A 92 -8.02 17.36 -2.03
CA ILE A 92 -7.79 18.49 -1.12
C ILE A 92 -6.49 18.31 -0.33
N ASP A 93 -6.28 17.12 0.24
CA ASP A 93 -5.15 16.86 1.13
C ASP A 93 -4.78 15.36 1.06
N THR A 94 -3.53 15.06 0.79
CA THR A 94 -3.04 13.67 0.72
C THR A 94 -2.48 13.15 2.04
N THR A 95 -2.51 13.96 3.11
CA THR A 95 -2.02 13.58 4.44
C THR A 95 -2.81 12.39 4.97
N GLY A 96 -2.11 11.34 5.38
CA GLY A 96 -2.73 10.14 5.93
C GLY A 96 -3.32 9.17 4.91
N ALA A 97 -3.22 9.42 3.60
CA ALA A 97 -3.73 8.50 2.58
C ALA A 97 -3.08 7.10 2.67
N GLY A 98 -1.79 7.02 3.01
CA GLY A 98 -1.09 5.77 3.27
C GLY A 98 -1.65 5.04 4.50
N ASP A 99 -1.99 5.77 5.57
CA ASP A 99 -2.60 5.19 6.77
C ASP A 99 -4.02 4.69 6.46
N ALA A 100 -4.80 5.46 5.69
CA ALA A 100 -6.13 5.05 5.21
C ALA A 100 -6.04 3.76 4.38
N PHE A 101 -5.06 3.68 3.47
CA PHE A 101 -4.79 2.48 2.69
C PHE A 101 -4.51 1.27 3.60
N ASN A 102 -3.57 1.40 4.53
CA ASN A 102 -3.16 0.29 5.40
C ASN A 102 -4.26 -0.16 6.36
N GLY A 103 -5.03 0.79 6.90
CA GLY A 103 -6.20 0.48 7.73
C GLY A 103 -7.28 -0.28 6.96
N ALA A 104 -7.61 0.17 5.75
CA ALA A 104 -8.55 -0.50 4.87
C ALA A 104 -8.05 -1.88 4.42
N PHE A 105 -6.75 -2.01 4.15
CA PHE A 105 -6.14 -3.27 3.77
C PHE A 105 -6.20 -4.31 4.89
N ALA A 106 -5.89 -3.90 6.12
CA ALA A 106 -6.02 -4.76 7.29
C ALA A 106 -7.48 -5.22 7.50
N TYR A 107 -8.44 -4.29 7.35
CA TYR A 107 -9.87 -4.60 7.40
C TYR A 107 -10.27 -5.61 6.32
N ALA A 108 -9.88 -5.39 5.08
CA ALA A 108 -10.22 -6.25 3.95
C ALA A 108 -9.65 -7.67 4.11
N LEU A 109 -8.38 -7.80 4.54
CA LEU A 109 -7.77 -9.09 4.82
C LEU A 109 -8.44 -9.81 6.00
N SER A 110 -8.81 -9.10 7.06
CA SER A 110 -9.52 -9.70 8.21
C SER A 110 -10.92 -10.22 7.86
N ASN A 111 -11.51 -9.67 6.80
CA ASN A 111 -12.79 -10.13 6.23
C ASN A 111 -12.61 -11.16 5.10
N ASN A 112 -11.40 -11.69 4.92
CA ASN A 112 -11.07 -12.72 3.93
C ASN A 112 -11.34 -12.32 2.47
N LEU A 113 -11.23 -11.04 2.12
CA LEU A 113 -11.30 -10.61 0.74
C LEU A 113 -10.12 -11.23 -0.05
N LYS A 114 -10.35 -11.53 -1.33
CA LYS A 114 -9.25 -11.90 -2.22
C LYS A 114 -8.28 -10.73 -2.36
N ILE A 115 -7.01 -11.02 -2.58
CA ILE A 115 -5.95 -10.01 -2.57
C ILE A 115 -6.24 -8.83 -3.50
N LYS A 116 -6.69 -9.09 -4.71
CA LYS A 116 -7.01 -8.04 -5.68
C LYS A 116 -8.15 -7.15 -5.19
N ASP A 117 -9.24 -7.75 -4.70
CA ASP A 117 -10.41 -7.03 -4.17
C ASP A 117 -10.02 -6.20 -2.93
N ALA A 118 -9.16 -6.75 -2.05
CA ALA A 118 -8.65 -6.07 -0.87
C ALA A 118 -7.81 -4.84 -1.24
N LEU A 119 -6.96 -4.95 -2.27
CA LEU A 119 -6.13 -3.86 -2.75
C LEU A 119 -6.96 -2.78 -3.46
N GLU A 120 -7.94 -3.16 -4.28
CA GLU A 120 -8.88 -2.23 -4.94
C GLU A 120 -9.72 -1.48 -3.92
N PHE A 121 -10.24 -2.16 -2.90
CA PHE A 121 -10.94 -1.55 -1.77
C PHE A 121 -10.06 -0.54 -1.03
N SER A 122 -8.83 -0.93 -0.68
CA SER A 122 -7.89 -0.06 0.03
C SER A 122 -7.49 1.17 -0.78
N ASN A 123 -7.28 0.99 -2.09
CA ASN A 123 -7.01 2.07 -3.03
C ASN A 123 -8.18 3.06 -3.11
N LYS A 124 -9.43 2.57 -3.13
CA LYS A 124 -10.65 3.39 -3.07
C LYS A 124 -10.72 4.19 -1.76
N VAL A 125 -10.52 3.56 -0.61
CA VAL A 125 -10.53 4.21 0.71
C VAL A 125 -9.47 5.31 0.79
N ALA A 126 -8.24 5.00 0.36
CA ALA A 126 -7.15 5.97 0.33
C ALA A 126 -7.45 7.15 -0.59
N ALA A 127 -8.01 6.90 -1.77
CA ALA A 127 -8.41 7.98 -2.68
C ALA A 127 -9.49 8.87 -2.07
N ILE A 128 -10.55 8.30 -1.50
CA ILE A 128 -11.62 9.08 -0.85
C ILE A 128 -11.08 9.91 0.32
N SER A 129 -10.13 9.41 1.10
CA SER A 129 -9.54 10.17 2.20
C SER A 129 -8.90 11.47 1.74
N THR A 130 -8.38 11.51 0.51
CA THR A 130 -7.75 12.73 -0.04
C THR A 130 -8.73 13.84 -0.41
N THR A 131 -10.03 13.58 -0.40
CA THR A 131 -11.07 14.60 -0.68
C THR A 131 -11.42 15.45 0.54
N LYS A 132 -10.79 15.21 1.68
CA LYS A 132 -11.02 15.95 2.94
C LYS A 132 -9.69 16.39 3.53
N ALA A 133 -9.68 17.52 4.24
CA ALA A 133 -8.49 18.01 4.92
C ALA A 133 -8.17 17.20 6.19
N GLY A 134 -6.88 17.02 6.46
CA GLY A 134 -6.34 16.36 7.65
C GLY A 134 -6.19 14.85 7.52
N ALA A 135 -5.56 14.21 8.50
CA ALA A 135 -5.28 12.78 8.52
C ALA A 135 -6.44 11.97 9.10
N ALA A 136 -6.59 11.95 10.44
CA ALA A 136 -7.61 11.14 11.11
C ALA A 136 -9.05 11.54 10.73
N ASN A 137 -9.30 12.85 10.57
CA ASN A 137 -10.63 13.38 10.24
C ASN A 137 -11.02 13.13 8.77
N SER A 138 -10.07 12.79 7.91
CA SER A 138 -10.33 12.50 6.49
C SER A 138 -10.71 11.04 6.25
N MET A 139 -10.51 10.15 7.23
CA MET A 139 -10.78 8.73 7.08
C MET A 139 -12.26 8.49 6.80
N PRO A 140 -12.63 7.88 5.65
CA PRO A 140 -14.03 7.63 5.34
C PRO A 140 -14.60 6.48 6.18
N SER A 141 -15.87 6.60 6.54
CA SER A 141 -16.64 5.48 7.08
C SER A 141 -16.95 4.45 6.00
N ILE A 142 -17.31 3.23 6.37
CA ILE A 142 -17.69 2.18 5.42
C ILE A 142 -18.87 2.61 4.56
N ASN A 143 -19.85 3.29 5.13
CA ASN A 143 -21.02 3.79 4.39
C ASN A 143 -20.64 4.84 3.33
N GLU A 144 -19.66 5.71 3.64
CA GLU A 144 -19.14 6.67 2.65
C GLU A 144 -18.45 5.93 1.50
N VAL A 145 -17.66 4.90 1.81
CA VAL A 145 -16.98 4.10 0.78
C VAL A 145 -17.97 3.36 -0.12
N GLU A 146 -19.06 2.82 0.44
CA GLU A 146 -20.09 2.10 -0.33
C GLU A 146 -20.91 3.02 -1.25
N THR A 147 -21.15 4.26 -0.82
CA THR A 147 -21.95 5.23 -1.59
C THR A 147 -21.15 6.03 -2.61
N TYR A 148 -19.82 6.09 -2.46
CA TYR A 148 -18.90 6.83 -3.35
C TYR A 148 -18.71 6.12 -4.68
#